data_f1be4209f312f92732497868f237938d
#
_entry.id   f1be4209f312f92732497868f237938d
#
_cell.length_a   1.000
_cell.length_b   1.000
_cell.length_c   1.000
_cell.angle_alpha   90.00
_cell.angle_beta   90.00
_cell.angle_gamma   90.00
#
_symmetry.space_group_name_H-M   'P 1'
#
loop_
_entity.id
_entity.type
_entity.pdbx_description
1 polymer ?
#
loop_
_entity_poly.entity_id
_entity_poly.type
_entity_poly.pdbx_seq_one_letter_code
_entity_poly.pdbx_strand_id
1 'polypeptide(L)'
;AVCIAVCALVALVVGTVCLRTSGIGFIMITLAFAQMFYFLAVSLREYGGDDGLNIYEASSFGLFDLGGSLPVYWAAWGLLLVSSLAMLRLRRSPFGMILRATHANPRRVDALGYSVFGVRLTAYVASGVLTGVAGLLLANLTAFASPSYMSWPVSGELIVMVVIGGLGNVLGPIFGAVAYLLMEEAFKGMTQHWMLLMGPAVVIIAMVAKGGYANSLAWLRRPPPAAPTAQPPAAGAQKDRRPPDAIAKEASA
;
A
#
# COMPACT_ATOMS: atom_id res chain seq x y z
N ALA A 1 6.58 -1.81 23.87
CA ALA A 1 7.81 -1.09 23.50
C ALA A 1 8.79 -2.01 22.75
N VAL A 2 9.16 -3.18 23.32
CA VAL A 2 10.11 -4.13 22.70
C VAL A 2 9.67 -4.59 21.33
N CYS A 3 8.40 -5.01 21.16
CA CYS A 3 7.88 -5.45 19.87
C CYS A 3 7.98 -4.36 18.78
N ILE A 4 7.65 -3.12 19.12
CA ILE A 4 7.77 -1.98 18.19
C ILE A 4 9.23 -1.76 17.78
N ALA A 5 10.17 -1.84 18.74
CA ALA A 5 11.60 -1.67 18.46
C ALA A 5 12.14 -2.78 17.55
N VAL A 6 11.75 -4.04 17.81
CA VAL A 6 12.13 -5.19 16.97
C VAL A 6 11.54 -5.06 15.56
N CYS A 7 10.26 -4.73 15.42
CA CYS A 7 9.63 -4.50 14.12
C CYS A 7 10.30 -3.35 13.35
N ALA A 8 10.63 -2.25 14.04
CA ALA A 8 11.33 -1.13 13.42
C ALA A 8 12.74 -1.53 12.94
N LEU A 9 13.47 -2.30 13.76
CA LEU A 9 14.81 -2.78 13.41
C LEU A 9 14.77 -3.72 12.22
N VAL A 10 13.88 -4.72 12.23
CA VAL A 10 13.71 -5.66 11.11
C VAL A 10 13.30 -4.91 9.84
N ALA A 11 12.31 -4.00 9.94
CA ALA A 11 11.87 -3.19 8.81
C ALA A 11 13.02 -2.29 8.27
N LEU A 12 13.87 -1.77 9.14
CA LEU A 12 15.02 -0.97 8.74
C LEU A 12 16.05 -1.82 8.00
N VAL A 13 16.41 -3.01 8.53
CA VAL A 13 17.38 -3.91 7.90
C VAL A 13 16.88 -4.38 6.53
N VAL A 14 15.66 -4.93 6.49
CA VAL A 14 15.05 -5.39 5.23
C VAL A 14 14.85 -4.24 4.25
N GLY A 15 14.37 -3.09 4.74
CA GLY A 15 14.15 -1.90 3.92
C GLY A 15 15.42 -1.36 3.28
N THR A 16 16.55 -1.34 4.01
CA THR A 16 17.84 -0.87 3.45
C THR A 16 18.34 -1.73 2.30
N VAL A 17 18.08 -3.02 2.35
CA VAL A 17 18.44 -3.95 1.27
C VAL A 17 17.44 -3.86 0.11
N CYS A 18 16.15 -3.96 0.40
CA CYS A 18 15.10 -4.02 -0.62
C CYS A 18 14.96 -2.73 -1.42
N LEU A 19 15.09 -1.56 -0.77
CA LEU A 19 14.91 -0.26 -1.44
C LEU A 19 16.07 0.14 -2.36
N ARG A 20 17.16 -0.62 -2.38
CA ARG A 20 18.24 -0.46 -3.39
C ARG A 20 17.82 -0.97 -4.75
N THR A 21 16.79 -1.80 -4.81
CA THR A 21 16.23 -2.33 -6.05
C THR A 21 14.90 -1.62 -6.37
N SER A 22 14.49 -1.67 -7.62
CA SER A 22 13.25 -1.02 -8.08
C SER A 22 12.44 -1.95 -8.98
N GLY A 23 11.13 -1.68 -9.07
CA GLY A 23 10.22 -2.46 -9.92
C GLY A 23 10.06 -3.90 -9.46
N ILE A 24 10.14 -4.84 -10.39
CA ILE A 24 9.93 -6.28 -10.14
C ILE A 24 10.99 -6.84 -9.17
N GLY A 25 12.24 -6.35 -9.24
CA GLY A 25 13.31 -6.77 -8.33
C GLY A 25 12.98 -6.49 -6.86
N PHE A 26 12.36 -5.36 -6.55
CA PHE A 26 11.91 -5.04 -5.20
C PHE A 26 10.90 -6.07 -4.68
N ILE A 27 9.91 -6.44 -5.51
CA ILE A 27 8.88 -7.42 -5.14
C ILE A 27 9.52 -8.80 -4.88
N MET A 28 10.43 -9.23 -5.75
CA MET A 28 11.09 -10.53 -5.61
C MET A 28 11.94 -10.61 -4.34
N ILE A 29 12.72 -9.57 -4.02
CA ILE A 29 13.57 -9.54 -2.84
C ILE A 29 12.74 -9.49 -1.55
N THR A 30 11.68 -8.68 -1.50
CA THR A 30 10.80 -8.62 -0.32
C THR A 30 10.11 -9.95 -0.06
N LEU A 31 9.70 -10.65 -1.13
CA LEU A 31 9.11 -11.99 -1.05
C LEU A 31 10.13 -13.02 -0.56
N ALA A 32 11.39 -12.95 -1.03
CA ALA A 32 12.45 -13.83 -0.57
C ALA A 32 12.73 -13.64 0.93
N PHE A 33 12.81 -12.39 1.42
CA PHE A 33 12.94 -12.11 2.85
C PHE A 33 11.74 -12.63 3.66
N ALA A 34 10.52 -12.45 3.17
CA ALA A 34 9.33 -12.98 3.83
C ALA A 34 9.40 -14.50 3.99
N GLN A 35 9.80 -15.23 2.93
CA GLN A 35 9.97 -16.68 2.97
C GLN A 35 11.13 -17.09 3.89
N MET A 36 12.23 -16.34 3.91
CA MET A 36 13.33 -16.59 4.82
C MET A 36 12.88 -16.49 6.29
N PHE A 37 12.11 -15.46 6.66
CA PHE A 37 11.56 -15.33 8.01
C PHE A 37 10.53 -16.41 8.34
N TYR A 38 9.71 -16.82 7.37
CA TYR A 38 8.77 -17.92 7.52
C TYR A 38 9.51 -19.22 7.87
N PHE A 39 10.49 -19.62 7.06
CA PHE A 39 11.27 -20.85 7.33
C PHE A 39 12.10 -20.74 8.60
N LEU A 40 12.61 -19.56 8.94
CA LEU A 40 13.27 -19.34 10.21
C LEU A 40 12.32 -19.60 11.38
N ALA A 41 11.09 -19.07 11.33
CA ALA A 41 10.08 -19.27 12.38
C ALA A 41 9.69 -20.76 12.51
N VAL A 42 9.48 -21.46 11.38
CA VAL A 42 9.19 -22.91 11.36
C VAL A 42 10.34 -23.74 11.92
N SER A 43 11.59 -23.34 11.69
CA SER A 43 12.76 -24.07 12.19
C SER A 43 12.99 -23.94 13.69
N LEU A 44 12.44 -22.91 14.33
CA LEU A 44 12.55 -22.65 15.77
C LEU A 44 11.57 -23.53 16.57
N ARG A 45 11.87 -24.81 16.70
CA ARG A 45 11.04 -25.79 17.41
C ARG A 45 10.81 -25.48 18.89
N GLU A 46 11.73 -24.77 19.54
CA GLU A 46 11.59 -24.34 20.94
C GLU A 46 10.41 -23.36 21.16
N TYR A 47 10.00 -22.66 20.10
CA TYR A 47 8.88 -21.71 20.10
C TYR A 47 7.66 -22.23 19.34
N GLY A 48 7.45 -23.57 19.34
CA GLY A 48 6.27 -24.20 18.74
C GLY A 48 6.45 -24.60 17.27
N GLY A 49 7.50 -24.15 16.58
CA GLY A 49 7.78 -24.54 15.17
C GLY A 49 6.59 -24.29 14.24
N ASP A 50 6.25 -25.30 13.45
CA ASP A 50 5.14 -25.26 12.49
C ASP A 50 3.76 -25.22 13.17
N ASP A 51 3.61 -25.85 14.35
CA ASP A 51 2.35 -25.88 15.10
C ASP A 51 1.97 -24.56 15.76
N GLY A 52 2.94 -23.61 15.85
CA GLY A 52 2.73 -22.32 16.51
C GLY A 52 2.78 -22.38 18.03
N LEU A 53 2.63 -21.22 18.66
CA LEU A 53 2.71 -21.04 20.11
C LEU A 53 1.40 -20.53 20.69
N ASN A 54 0.87 -21.24 21.69
CA ASN A 54 -0.26 -20.73 22.49
C ASN A 54 0.22 -19.69 23.50
N ILE A 55 -0.41 -18.53 23.49
CA ILE A 55 -0.11 -17.43 24.41
C ILE A 55 -1.05 -17.55 25.62
N TYR A 56 -0.52 -18.08 26.72
CA TYR A 56 -1.32 -18.28 27.96
C TYR A 56 -1.46 -16.99 28.77
N GLU A 57 -0.56 -16.03 28.62
CA GLU A 57 -0.60 -14.77 29.33
C GLU A 57 -0.90 -13.63 28.35
N ALA A 58 -2.05 -12.97 28.57
CA ALA A 58 -2.38 -11.77 27.80
C ALA A 58 -1.38 -10.65 28.13
N SER A 59 -0.95 -9.92 27.11
CA SER A 59 -0.05 -8.79 27.28
C SER A 59 -0.73 -7.68 28.10
N SER A 60 -0.25 -7.43 29.32
CA SER A 60 -0.70 -6.31 30.14
C SER A 60 0.03 -5.02 29.71
N PHE A 61 -0.71 -4.05 29.22
CA PHE A 61 -0.18 -2.70 28.92
C PHE A 61 -0.34 -1.76 30.13
N GLY A 62 0.04 -2.21 31.31
CA GLY A 62 0.11 -1.42 32.55
C GLY A 62 -1.21 -0.77 33.01
N LEU A 63 -2.00 -0.19 32.14
CA LEU A 63 -3.30 0.47 32.41
C LEU A 63 -4.51 -0.28 31.83
N PHE A 64 -4.28 -1.18 30.87
CA PHE A 64 -5.34 -1.99 30.25
C PHE A 64 -4.93 -3.45 30.25
N ASP A 65 -5.72 -4.27 30.94
CA ASP A 65 -5.59 -5.71 30.91
C ASP A 65 -6.28 -6.23 29.64
N LEU A 66 -5.48 -6.73 28.69
CA LEU A 66 -5.95 -7.27 27.42
C LEU A 66 -6.44 -8.73 27.55
N GLY A 67 -6.66 -9.22 28.78
CA GLY A 67 -7.13 -10.58 29.06
C GLY A 67 -8.57 -10.90 28.64
N GLY A 68 -9.31 -9.91 28.13
CA GLY A 68 -10.68 -10.09 27.64
C GLY A 68 -10.83 -9.73 26.17
N SER A 69 -11.81 -10.29 25.48
CA SER A 69 -12.11 -9.97 24.06
C SER A 69 -12.57 -8.51 23.87
N LEU A 70 -13.27 -7.94 24.85
CA LEU A 70 -13.78 -6.55 24.79
C LEU A 70 -12.67 -5.49 24.79
N PRO A 71 -11.66 -5.50 25.70
CA PRO A 71 -10.60 -4.51 25.68
C PRO A 71 -9.73 -4.61 24.41
N VAL A 72 -9.49 -5.82 23.89
CA VAL A 72 -8.77 -6.00 22.61
C VAL A 72 -9.55 -5.38 21.44
N TYR A 73 -10.88 -5.53 21.42
CA TYR A 73 -11.74 -4.92 20.42
C TYR A 73 -11.64 -3.38 20.44
N TRP A 74 -11.73 -2.76 21.62
CA TRP A 74 -11.60 -1.31 21.75
C TRP A 74 -10.19 -0.82 21.42
N ALA A 75 -9.16 -1.59 21.76
CA ALA A 75 -7.77 -1.29 21.38
C ALA A 75 -7.57 -1.35 19.85
N ALA A 76 -8.14 -2.35 19.19
CA ALA A 76 -8.10 -2.46 17.72
C ALA A 76 -8.84 -1.29 17.04
N TRP A 77 -10.01 -0.91 17.54
CA TRP A 77 -10.75 0.26 17.05
C TRP A 77 -9.95 1.56 17.25
N GLY A 78 -9.38 1.75 18.43
CA GLY A 78 -8.52 2.89 18.72
C GLY A 78 -7.30 2.95 17.79
N LEU A 79 -6.61 1.81 17.58
CA LEU A 79 -5.48 1.73 16.66
C LEU A 79 -5.89 2.06 15.22
N LEU A 80 -7.04 1.53 14.75
CA LEU A 80 -7.57 1.79 13.43
C LEU A 80 -7.87 3.29 13.23
N LEU A 81 -8.49 3.93 14.22
CA LEU A 81 -8.77 5.38 14.17
C LEU A 81 -7.47 6.19 14.17
N VAL A 82 -6.54 5.90 15.08
CA VAL A 82 -5.26 6.61 15.19
C VAL A 82 -4.44 6.42 13.92
N SER A 83 -4.32 5.20 13.39
CA SER A 83 -3.56 4.93 12.17
C SER A 83 -4.18 5.61 10.94
N SER A 84 -5.51 5.61 10.81
CA SER A 84 -6.21 6.27 9.71
C SER A 84 -6.05 7.80 9.77
N LEU A 85 -6.18 8.40 10.96
CA LEU A 85 -5.95 9.83 11.17
C LEU A 85 -4.49 10.21 10.93
N ALA A 86 -3.54 9.40 11.42
CA ALA A 86 -2.12 9.59 11.18
C ALA A 86 -1.81 9.56 9.68
N MET A 87 -2.39 8.60 8.94
CA MET A 87 -2.20 8.49 7.48
C MET A 87 -2.82 9.67 6.73
N LEU A 88 -4.01 10.15 7.13
CA LEU A 88 -4.62 11.35 6.56
C LEU A 88 -3.77 12.59 6.81
N ARG A 89 -3.22 12.74 8.01
CA ARG A 89 -2.34 13.85 8.38
C ARG A 89 -0.99 13.75 7.65
N LEU A 90 -0.43 12.56 7.56
CA LEU A 90 0.82 12.30 6.84
C LEU A 90 0.68 12.63 5.35
N ARG A 91 -0.44 12.27 4.73
CA ARG A 91 -0.74 12.59 3.33
C ARG A 91 -0.75 14.09 3.04
N ARG A 92 -1.16 14.93 4.02
CA ARG A 92 -1.19 16.40 3.91
C ARG A 92 0.11 17.05 4.35
N SER A 93 1.03 16.32 4.97
CA SER A 93 2.31 16.85 5.44
C SER A 93 3.31 17.05 4.30
N PRO A 94 4.36 17.87 4.49
CA PRO A 94 5.45 18.01 3.52
C PRO A 94 6.09 16.66 3.16
N PHE A 95 6.25 15.77 4.15
CA PHE A 95 6.77 14.42 3.93
C PHE A 95 5.90 13.62 2.93
N GLY A 96 4.57 13.65 3.10
CA GLY A 96 3.66 12.97 2.19
C GLY A 96 3.65 13.57 0.78
N MET A 97 3.92 14.87 0.63
CA MET A 97 4.11 15.50 -0.68
C MET A 97 5.38 14.99 -1.35
N ILE A 98 6.51 14.97 -0.62
CA ILE A 98 7.79 14.47 -1.14
C ILE A 98 7.67 12.99 -1.50
N LEU A 99 7.03 12.17 -0.67
CA LEU A 99 6.82 10.74 -0.94
C LEU A 99 6.02 10.51 -2.23
N ARG A 100 4.98 11.30 -2.50
CA ARG A 100 4.23 11.25 -3.77
C ARG A 100 5.05 11.75 -4.96
N ALA A 101 5.86 12.78 -4.75
CA ALA A 101 6.77 13.28 -5.78
C ALA A 101 7.83 12.24 -6.15
N THR A 102 8.36 11.46 -5.18
CA THR A 102 9.31 10.37 -5.45
C THR A 102 8.69 9.22 -6.25
N HIS A 103 7.38 9.01 -6.14
CA HIS A 103 6.67 8.03 -6.96
C HIS A 103 6.49 8.52 -8.41
N ALA A 104 6.19 9.81 -8.59
CA ALA A 104 5.97 10.39 -9.92
C ALA A 104 7.28 10.56 -10.71
N ASN A 105 8.30 11.15 -10.10
CA ASN A 105 9.61 11.34 -10.73
C ASN A 105 10.74 11.45 -9.71
N PRO A 106 11.45 10.34 -9.42
CA PRO A 106 12.51 10.32 -8.41
C PRO A 106 13.69 11.25 -8.76
N ARG A 107 14.02 11.40 -10.07
CA ARG A 107 15.13 12.25 -10.50
C ARG A 107 14.90 13.74 -10.20
N ARG A 108 13.65 14.21 -10.30
CA ARG A 108 13.31 15.61 -9.96
C ARG A 108 13.46 15.87 -8.45
N VAL A 109 13.06 14.90 -7.61
CA VAL A 109 13.17 15.03 -6.16
C VAL A 109 14.63 15.05 -5.72
N ASP A 110 15.46 14.24 -6.33
CA ASP A 110 16.90 14.21 -6.09
C ASP A 110 17.57 15.54 -6.51
N ALA A 111 17.20 16.10 -7.66
CA ALA A 111 17.66 17.41 -8.11
C ALA A 111 17.26 18.58 -7.19
N LEU A 112 16.18 18.42 -6.40
CA LEU A 112 15.76 19.37 -5.36
C LEU A 112 16.51 19.19 -4.04
N GLY A 113 17.45 18.25 -3.95
CA GLY A 113 18.29 17.98 -2.79
C GLY A 113 17.68 17.05 -1.74
N TYR A 114 16.54 16.41 -2.01
CA TYR A 114 15.95 15.44 -1.11
C TYR A 114 16.46 14.01 -1.39
N SER A 115 16.89 13.32 -0.35
CA SER A 115 17.30 11.92 -0.46
C SER A 115 16.08 11.01 -0.69
N VAL A 116 15.88 10.56 -1.94
CA VAL A 116 14.79 9.65 -2.34
C VAL A 116 14.81 8.36 -1.53
N PHE A 117 16.01 7.82 -1.29
CA PHE A 117 16.21 6.61 -0.49
C PHE A 117 15.73 6.79 0.96
N GLY A 118 16.15 7.88 1.63
CA GLY A 118 15.77 8.15 3.02
C GLY A 118 14.25 8.30 3.19
N VAL A 119 13.59 9.03 2.28
CA VAL A 119 12.14 9.22 2.32
C VAL A 119 11.39 7.90 2.14
N ARG A 120 11.82 7.03 1.23
CA ARG A 120 11.23 5.71 1.04
C ARG A 120 11.48 4.79 2.23
N LEU A 121 12.69 4.83 2.79
CA LEU A 121 13.06 4.00 3.93
C LEU A 121 12.23 4.37 5.18
N THR A 122 12.08 5.65 5.47
CA THR A 122 11.25 6.08 6.61
C THR A 122 9.78 5.69 6.44
N ALA A 123 9.24 5.78 5.23
CA ALA A 123 7.88 5.32 4.94
C ALA A 123 7.75 3.79 5.11
N TYR A 124 8.74 3.02 4.66
CA TYR A 124 8.78 1.57 4.80
C TYR A 124 8.83 1.13 6.27
N VAL A 125 9.71 1.74 7.06
CA VAL A 125 9.84 1.46 8.50
C VAL A 125 8.56 1.83 9.25
N ALA A 126 7.96 2.98 8.95
CA ALA A 126 6.70 3.40 9.56
C ALA A 126 5.57 2.41 9.25
N SER A 127 5.48 1.92 8.01
CA SER A 127 4.52 0.88 7.61
C SER A 127 4.78 -0.44 8.36
N GLY A 128 6.05 -0.88 8.44
CA GLY A 128 6.43 -2.11 9.16
C GLY A 128 6.07 -2.06 10.65
N VAL A 129 6.28 -0.92 11.30
CA VAL A 129 5.90 -0.71 12.70
C VAL A 129 4.38 -0.80 12.89
N LEU A 130 3.59 -0.15 12.04
CA LEU A 130 2.13 -0.20 12.11
C LEU A 130 1.61 -1.63 11.91
N THR A 131 2.17 -2.35 10.95
CA THR A 131 1.83 -3.75 10.71
C THR A 131 2.22 -4.64 11.90
N GLY A 132 3.38 -4.41 12.51
CA GLY A 132 3.82 -5.13 13.70
C GLY A 132 2.90 -4.92 14.90
N VAL A 133 2.41 -3.69 15.12
CA VAL A 133 1.42 -3.39 16.16
C VAL A 133 0.09 -4.08 15.88
N ALA A 134 -0.37 -4.11 14.64
CA ALA A 134 -1.58 -4.82 14.23
C ALA A 134 -1.44 -6.34 14.46
N GLY A 135 -0.28 -6.92 14.12
CA GLY A 135 0.03 -8.32 14.37
C GLY A 135 0.05 -8.67 15.86
N LEU A 136 0.55 -7.77 16.71
CA LEU A 136 0.52 -7.96 18.17
C LEU A 136 -0.92 -7.98 18.70
N LEU A 137 -1.80 -7.12 18.19
CA LEU A 137 -3.22 -7.16 18.58
C LEU A 137 -3.91 -8.43 18.10
N LEU A 138 -3.58 -8.88 16.88
CA LEU A 138 -4.11 -10.15 16.35
C LEU A 138 -3.69 -11.34 17.22
N ALA A 139 -2.43 -11.41 17.60
CA ALA A 139 -1.90 -12.47 18.46
C ALA A 139 -2.56 -12.48 19.86
N ASN A 140 -2.85 -11.30 20.42
CA ASN A 140 -3.60 -11.20 21.68
C ASN A 140 -5.08 -11.60 21.53
N LEU A 141 -5.70 -11.32 20.39
CA LEU A 141 -7.09 -11.69 20.11
C LEU A 141 -7.26 -13.20 19.95
N THR A 142 -6.35 -13.82 19.20
CA THR A 142 -6.39 -15.26 18.92
C THR A 142 -5.77 -16.10 20.03
N ALA A 143 -5.04 -15.47 20.97
CA ALA A 143 -4.20 -16.14 21.98
C ALA A 143 -3.23 -17.17 21.36
N PHE A 144 -2.91 -17.00 20.08
CA PHE A 144 -2.14 -17.94 19.28
C PHE A 144 -1.24 -17.21 18.28
N ALA A 145 0.01 -17.61 18.19
CA ALA A 145 0.96 -17.11 17.21
C ALA A 145 1.45 -18.27 16.35
N SER A 146 1.16 -18.20 15.06
CA SER A 146 1.59 -19.22 14.08
C SER A 146 2.44 -18.61 12.98
N PRO A 147 3.49 -19.31 12.53
CA PRO A 147 4.26 -18.93 11.34
C PRO A 147 3.41 -18.83 10.07
N SER A 148 2.26 -19.51 10.01
CA SER A 148 1.36 -19.46 8.85
C SER A 148 0.89 -18.05 8.49
N TYR A 149 0.85 -17.12 9.45
CA TYR A 149 0.56 -15.70 9.20
C TYR A 149 1.66 -14.99 8.38
N MET A 150 2.87 -15.53 8.33
CA MET A 150 4.00 -15.00 7.53
C MET A 150 4.01 -15.56 6.11
N SER A 151 3.08 -16.45 5.77
CA SER A 151 3.03 -17.10 4.46
C SER A 151 2.67 -16.10 3.34
N TRP A 152 3.16 -16.36 2.13
CA TRP A 152 2.92 -15.48 0.98
C TRP A 152 1.44 -15.34 0.58
N PRO A 153 0.54 -16.36 0.76
CA PRO A 153 -0.87 -16.20 0.45
C PRO A 153 -1.54 -15.11 1.30
N VAL A 154 -1.22 -15.03 2.59
CA VAL A 154 -1.75 -14.00 3.50
C VAL A 154 -1.36 -12.59 3.01
N SER A 155 -0.12 -12.41 2.54
CA SER A 155 0.29 -11.15 1.91
C SER A 155 -0.51 -10.86 0.63
N GLY A 156 -0.83 -11.90 -0.14
CA GLY A 156 -1.70 -11.79 -1.32
C GLY A 156 -3.11 -11.32 -0.96
N GLU A 157 -3.71 -11.87 0.09
CA GLU A 157 -5.03 -11.47 0.59
C GLU A 157 -5.07 -10.00 1.02
N LEU A 158 -4.04 -9.52 1.71
CA LEU A 158 -3.92 -8.11 2.08
C LEU A 158 -3.85 -7.19 0.85
N ILE A 159 -3.12 -7.59 -0.19
CA ILE A 159 -3.06 -6.84 -1.45
C ILE A 159 -4.45 -6.80 -2.10
N VAL A 160 -5.17 -7.92 -2.12
CA VAL A 160 -6.53 -8.02 -2.66
C VAL A 160 -7.48 -7.08 -1.91
N MET A 161 -7.46 -7.05 -0.58
CA MET A 161 -8.26 -6.13 0.24
C MET A 161 -8.00 -4.66 -0.14
N VAL A 162 -6.73 -4.29 -0.34
CA VAL A 162 -6.35 -2.93 -0.75
C VAL A 162 -6.82 -2.61 -2.17
N VAL A 163 -6.74 -3.56 -3.09
CA VAL A 163 -7.20 -3.38 -4.48
C VAL A 163 -8.71 -3.24 -4.56
N ILE A 164 -9.48 -4.05 -3.81
CA ILE A 164 -10.94 -3.94 -3.70
C ILE A 164 -11.33 -2.57 -3.16
N GLY A 165 -10.67 -2.09 -2.12
CA GLY A 165 -10.95 -0.80 -1.51
C GLY A 165 -10.54 0.41 -2.37
N GLY A 166 -9.66 0.20 -3.35
CA GLY A 166 -9.16 1.22 -4.27
C GLY A 166 -7.91 1.96 -3.76
N LEU A 167 -6.88 1.98 -4.59
CA LEU A 167 -5.54 2.53 -4.28
C LEU A 167 -5.51 4.07 -4.13
N GLY A 168 -6.59 4.78 -4.49
CA GLY A 168 -6.64 6.24 -4.50
C GLY A 168 -7.02 6.89 -3.18
N ASN A 169 -7.72 6.19 -2.30
CA ASN A 169 -8.27 6.69 -1.05
C ASN A 169 -7.59 6.08 0.16
N VAL A 170 -7.37 6.88 1.22
CA VAL A 170 -6.80 6.38 2.49
C VAL A 170 -7.77 5.45 3.23
N LEU A 171 -9.07 5.71 3.12
CA LEU A 171 -10.11 4.89 3.73
C LEU A 171 -10.51 3.67 2.86
N GLY A 172 -10.05 3.65 1.60
CA GLY A 172 -10.33 2.55 0.68
C GLY A 172 -10.00 1.16 1.26
N PRO A 173 -8.78 0.93 1.74
CA PRO A 173 -8.39 -0.36 2.30
C PRO A 173 -9.26 -0.83 3.46
N ILE A 174 -9.83 0.08 4.27
CA ILE A 174 -10.74 -0.26 5.37
C ILE A 174 -12.03 -0.87 4.81
N PHE A 175 -12.64 -0.18 3.84
CA PHE A 175 -13.85 -0.69 3.17
C PHE A 175 -13.57 -1.97 2.38
N GLY A 176 -12.38 -2.07 1.76
CA GLY A 176 -11.94 -3.26 1.06
C GLY A 176 -11.76 -4.47 1.99
N ALA A 177 -11.19 -4.28 3.16
CA ALA A 177 -11.05 -5.33 4.15
C ALA A 177 -12.43 -5.81 4.68
N VAL A 178 -13.33 -4.87 4.98
CA VAL A 178 -14.70 -5.22 5.41
C VAL A 178 -15.44 -5.99 4.30
N ALA A 179 -15.36 -5.52 3.06
CA ALA A 179 -16.00 -6.18 1.93
C ALA A 179 -15.43 -7.59 1.69
N TYR A 180 -14.10 -7.73 1.79
CA TYR A 180 -13.44 -9.02 1.64
C TYR A 180 -13.86 -10.01 2.72
N LEU A 181 -13.85 -9.62 3.99
CA LEU A 181 -14.22 -10.46 5.12
C LEU A 181 -15.71 -10.86 5.06
N LEU A 182 -16.60 -9.93 4.70
CA LEU A 182 -18.02 -10.24 4.51
C LEU A 182 -18.25 -11.26 3.38
N MET A 183 -17.50 -11.12 2.30
CA MET A 183 -17.57 -12.04 1.17
C MET A 183 -17.01 -13.42 1.54
N GLU A 184 -15.92 -13.46 2.28
CA GLU A 184 -15.32 -14.70 2.79
C GLU A 184 -16.30 -15.44 3.70
N GLU A 185 -16.94 -14.75 4.64
CA GLU A 185 -17.92 -15.34 5.56
C GLU A 185 -19.16 -15.83 4.81
N ALA A 186 -19.65 -15.07 3.83
CA ALA A 186 -20.79 -15.49 3.01
C ALA A 186 -20.46 -16.75 2.21
N PHE A 187 -19.28 -16.88 1.64
CA PHE A 187 -18.90 -18.06 0.87
C PHE A 187 -18.64 -19.30 1.73
N LYS A 188 -18.04 -19.11 2.94
CA LYS A 188 -17.89 -20.19 3.93
C LYS A 188 -19.25 -20.79 4.33
N GLY A 189 -20.28 -19.96 4.44
CA GLY A 189 -21.64 -20.43 4.72
C GLY A 189 -22.32 -21.19 3.58
N MET A 190 -21.87 -21.00 2.33
CA MET A 190 -22.49 -21.62 1.16
C MET A 190 -21.85 -22.93 0.73
N THR A 191 -20.53 -23.05 0.80
CA THR A 191 -19.82 -24.26 0.34
C THR A 191 -18.55 -24.57 1.13
N GLN A 192 -18.22 -25.88 1.21
CA GLN A 192 -16.92 -26.32 1.78
C GLN A 192 -15.71 -25.92 0.89
N HIS A 193 -15.95 -25.65 -0.40
CA HIS A 193 -14.90 -25.26 -1.36
C HIS A 193 -14.93 -23.75 -1.64
N TRP A 194 -15.12 -22.94 -0.59
CA TRP A 194 -15.25 -21.48 -0.69
C TRP A 194 -14.06 -20.78 -1.38
N MET A 195 -12.84 -21.33 -1.24
CA MET A 195 -11.65 -20.80 -1.92
C MET A 195 -11.75 -20.81 -3.45
N LEU A 196 -12.45 -21.80 -4.03
CA LEU A 196 -12.68 -21.89 -5.47
C LEU A 196 -13.57 -20.75 -5.97
N LEU A 197 -14.55 -20.33 -5.17
CA LEU A 197 -15.45 -19.22 -5.50
C LEU A 197 -14.79 -17.86 -5.25
N MET A 198 -13.92 -17.80 -4.25
CA MET A 198 -13.25 -16.56 -3.85
C MET A 198 -12.36 -15.99 -4.97
N GLY A 199 -11.60 -16.85 -5.66
CA GLY A 199 -10.69 -16.42 -6.73
C GLY A 199 -11.41 -15.67 -7.86
N PRO A 200 -12.40 -16.25 -8.56
CA PRO A 200 -13.16 -15.56 -9.59
C PRO A 200 -13.91 -14.32 -9.08
N ALA A 201 -14.48 -14.38 -7.87
CA ALA A 201 -15.19 -13.26 -7.27
C ALA A 201 -14.29 -12.04 -7.08
N VAL A 202 -13.09 -12.24 -6.54
CA VAL A 202 -12.08 -11.19 -6.38
C VAL A 202 -11.69 -10.58 -7.72
N VAL A 203 -11.47 -11.40 -8.75
CA VAL A 203 -11.12 -10.93 -10.09
C VAL A 203 -12.25 -10.07 -10.68
N ILE A 204 -13.50 -10.52 -10.57
CA ILE A 204 -14.68 -9.77 -11.07
C ILE A 204 -14.79 -8.44 -10.32
N ILE A 205 -14.68 -8.44 -8.98
CA ILE A 205 -14.75 -7.23 -8.17
C ILE A 205 -13.61 -6.28 -8.51
N ALA A 206 -12.39 -6.78 -8.68
CA ALA A 206 -11.24 -5.96 -9.05
C ALA A 206 -11.41 -5.33 -10.45
N MET A 207 -12.00 -6.05 -11.40
CA MET A 207 -12.31 -5.51 -12.73
C MET A 207 -13.40 -4.43 -12.65
N VAL A 208 -14.46 -4.67 -11.88
CA VAL A 208 -15.55 -3.71 -11.67
C VAL A 208 -15.05 -2.49 -10.88
N ALA A 209 -14.23 -2.69 -9.85
CA ALA A 209 -13.65 -1.61 -9.07
C ALA A 209 -12.71 -0.71 -9.90
N LYS A 210 -11.94 -1.27 -10.83
CA LYS A 210 -11.14 -0.47 -11.78
C LYS A 210 -12.02 0.33 -12.77
N GLY A 211 -13.18 -0.18 -13.13
CA GLY A 211 -14.10 0.46 -14.09
C GLY A 211 -15.15 1.39 -13.49
N GLY A 212 -15.57 1.17 -12.24
CA GLY A 212 -16.82 1.69 -11.72
C GLY A 212 -16.76 2.81 -10.68
N TYR A 213 -16.06 2.60 -9.58
CA TYR A 213 -16.21 3.53 -8.43
C TYR A 213 -15.47 4.86 -8.60
N ALA A 214 -14.34 4.87 -9.31
CA ALA A 214 -13.65 6.13 -9.60
C ALA A 214 -14.38 6.94 -10.69
N ASN A 215 -15.12 6.27 -11.59
CA ASN A 215 -15.76 6.92 -12.73
C ASN A 215 -17.20 7.35 -12.45
N SER A 216 -17.93 6.64 -11.61
CA SER A 216 -19.30 7.00 -11.28
C SER A 216 -19.41 8.20 -10.34
N LEU A 217 -18.49 8.35 -9.38
CA LEU A 217 -18.42 9.56 -8.55
C LEU A 217 -17.70 10.72 -9.25
N ALA A 218 -16.77 10.45 -10.15
CA ALA A 218 -16.11 11.47 -10.96
C ALA A 218 -17.04 12.06 -12.00
N TRP A 219 -18.04 11.31 -12.49
CA TRP A 219 -19.05 11.83 -13.41
C TRP A 219 -19.95 12.89 -12.75
N LEU A 220 -20.26 12.73 -11.48
CA LEU A 220 -21.00 13.73 -10.68
C LEU A 220 -20.18 14.99 -10.34
N ARG A 221 -18.86 14.94 -10.48
CA ARG A 221 -17.93 16.04 -10.16
C ARG A 221 -17.16 16.58 -11.36
N ARG A 222 -17.42 16.12 -12.59
CA ARG A 222 -16.81 16.74 -13.78
C ARG A 222 -17.45 18.09 -14.02
N PRO A 223 -16.70 19.21 -13.91
CA PRO A 223 -17.11 20.44 -14.55
C PRO A 223 -17.24 20.18 -16.06
N PRO A 224 -18.16 20.87 -16.76
CA PRO A 224 -18.31 20.70 -18.19
C PRO A 224 -16.94 20.87 -18.87
N PRO A 225 -16.66 20.11 -19.93
CA PRO A 225 -15.40 20.22 -20.65
C PRO A 225 -15.23 21.68 -21.06
N ALA A 226 -14.13 22.29 -20.62
CA ALA A 226 -13.76 23.63 -21.08
C ALA A 226 -13.73 23.57 -22.61
N ALA A 227 -14.42 24.51 -23.25
CA ALA A 227 -14.42 24.66 -24.68
C ALA A 227 -12.98 24.60 -25.20
N PRO A 228 -12.71 23.91 -26.33
CA PRO A 228 -11.36 23.81 -26.85
C PRO A 228 -10.79 25.22 -27.01
N THR A 229 -9.86 25.59 -26.16
CA THR A 229 -9.05 26.80 -26.33
C THR A 229 -8.39 26.64 -27.68
N ALA A 230 -8.77 27.52 -28.61
CA ALA A 230 -8.16 27.61 -29.91
C ALA A 230 -6.63 27.60 -29.70
N GLN A 231 -5.96 26.59 -30.18
CA GLN A 231 -4.50 26.55 -30.16
C GLN A 231 -4.01 27.80 -30.88
N PRO A 232 -3.13 28.60 -30.30
CA PRO A 232 -2.50 29.66 -31.03
C PRO A 232 -1.81 29.03 -32.26
N PRO A 233 -1.91 29.64 -33.44
CA PRO A 233 -1.33 29.08 -34.64
C PRO A 233 0.13 28.76 -34.41
N ALA A 234 0.51 27.52 -34.77
CA ALA A 234 1.85 26.98 -34.57
C ALA A 234 2.89 27.98 -35.05
N ALA A 235 3.80 28.39 -34.18
CA ALA A 235 4.88 29.36 -34.45
C ALA A 235 5.84 28.92 -35.55
N GLY A 236 5.58 27.79 -36.24
CA GLY A 236 6.32 27.29 -37.40
C GLY A 236 5.87 27.82 -38.75
N ALA A 237 4.66 28.42 -38.86
CA ALA A 237 4.15 28.89 -40.15
C ALA A 237 4.62 30.31 -40.55
N GLN A 238 5.40 30.97 -39.71
CA GLN A 238 5.80 32.36 -39.94
C GLN A 238 7.24 32.49 -40.48
N LYS A 239 7.94 31.36 -40.76
CA LYS A 239 9.35 31.41 -41.16
C LYS A 239 9.58 31.36 -42.70
N ASP A 240 8.52 31.37 -43.51
CA ASP A 240 8.66 31.33 -44.97
C ASP A 240 7.93 32.48 -45.72
N ARG A 241 7.94 33.66 -45.10
CA ARG A 241 7.67 34.92 -45.83
C ARG A 241 9.02 35.58 -46.20
N ARG A 242 9.79 34.98 -47.11
CA ARG A 242 10.82 35.74 -47.81
C ARG A 242 10.12 36.78 -48.66
N PRO A 243 10.55 38.08 -48.65
CA PRO A 243 9.99 39.08 -49.51
C PRO A 243 10.28 38.72 -50.96
N PRO A 244 9.34 38.95 -51.88
CA PRO A 244 9.44 38.54 -53.31
C PRO A 244 10.66 39.10 -54.04
N ASP A 245 11.29 40.12 -53.48
CA ASP A 245 12.45 40.80 -54.10
C ASP A 245 13.78 40.04 -53.96
N ALA A 246 13.83 39.01 -53.05
CA ALA A 246 15.03 38.19 -52.91
C ALA A 246 15.17 37.10 -53.97
N ILE A 247 14.04 36.68 -54.57
CA ILE A 247 14.00 35.60 -55.54
C ILE A 247 14.39 36.17 -56.94
N ALA A 248 14.16 37.48 -57.22
CA ALA A 248 14.48 38.12 -58.48
C ALA A 248 15.99 38.41 -58.67
N LYS A 249 16.78 38.43 -57.58
CA LYS A 249 18.21 38.66 -57.62
C LYS A 249 19.05 37.39 -57.84
N GLU A 250 18.56 36.22 -57.52
CA GLU A 250 19.26 34.95 -57.79
C GLU A 250 19.04 34.41 -59.22
N ALA A 251 18.05 34.91 -59.93
CA ALA A 251 17.78 34.50 -61.32
C ALA A 251 18.53 35.32 -62.37
N SER A 252 19.34 36.33 -61.96
CA SER A 252 20.09 37.20 -62.85
C SER A 252 21.61 37.15 -62.61
N ALA A 253 22.13 36.17 -61.90
CA ALA A 253 23.57 35.84 -61.83
C ALA A 253 23.75 34.37 -62.26
#